data_533451e0f9ba9093fe5c6fa37d6ef069
#
_entry.id   533451e0f9ba9093fe5c6fa37d6ef069
#
_cell.length_a   1.000
_cell.length_b   1.000
_cell.length_c   1.000
_cell.angle_alpha   90.00
_cell.angle_beta   90.00
_cell.angle_gamma   90.00
#
_symmetry.space_group_name_H-M   'P 1'
#
loop_
_entity.id
_entity.type
_entity.pdbx_description
1 polymer ?
#
loop_
_entity_poly.entity_id
_entity_poly.type
_entity_poly.pdbx_seq_one_letter_code
_entity_poly.pdbx_strand_id
1 'polypeptide(L)'
;MVKNSKEPKKRGLGRGLEALFDESPQVQETEEITEISLDEIRPNPYQPRKTFDNKSLKELSESIKENGVFQPIIIRKSVNGYEIIAGERRFRASKLAKKKTIPAIIRDFDEAQMMEVAVLENLQREDLTPLEEAQAYEMLQKNLGLTQAEVSKRLGKSRPYIANYLRLLTLPQKTKRLLQRGELSMGQARTLLGLKDKDSIDDLA
;
A
#
# COMPACT_ATOMS: atom_id res chain seq x y z
N MET A 1 43.52 -15.25 13.07
CA MET A 1 42.36 -15.79 12.35
C MET A 1 41.10 -15.13 12.91
N VAL A 2 40.61 -14.07 12.25
CA VAL A 2 39.42 -13.35 12.68
C VAL A 2 38.29 -13.75 11.73
N LYS A 3 37.23 -14.37 12.28
CA LYS A 3 36.04 -14.78 11.52
C LYS A 3 35.16 -13.55 11.27
N ASN A 4 35.05 -13.16 9.99
CA ASN A 4 34.12 -12.17 9.49
C ASN A 4 32.71 -12.79 9.48
N SER A 5 31.85 -12.41 10.41
CA SER A 5 30.44 -12.72 10.38
C SER A 5 29.73 -11.75 9.44
N LYS A 6 29.24 -12.26 8.29
CA LYS A 6 28.39 -11.52 7.37
C LYS A 6 27.02 -11.31 7.99
N GLU A 7 26.68 -10.06 8.31
CA GLU A 7 25.32 -9.65 8.64
C GLU A 7 24.38 -9.83 7.44
N PRO A 8 23.11 -10.27 7.65
CA PRO A 8 22.16 -10.41 6.58
C PRO A 8 21.71 -9.02 6.08
N LYS A 9 21.87 -8.77 4.79
CA LYS A 9 21.36 -7.57 4.10
C LYS A 9 19.86 -7.43 4.30
N LYS A 10 19.42 -6.46 5.10
CA LYS A 10 18.02 -6.04 5.22
C LYS A 10 17.50 -5.62 3.84
N ARG A 11 16.42 -6.25 3.38
CA ARG A 11 15.74 -5.98 2.11
C ARG A 11 15.18 -4.56 2.11
N GLY A 12 15.52 -3.80 1.07
CA GLY A 12 15.40 -2.35 0.99
C GLY A 12 14.02 -1.75 0.68
N LEU A 13 12.88 -2.40 1.02
CA LEU A 13 11.55 -1.81 0.80
C LEU A 13 11.05 -0.93 1.96
N GLY A 14 11.59 -1.09 3.17
CA GLY A 14 11.23 -0.22 4.31
C GLY A 14 11.69 1.24 4.16
N ARG A 15 12.73 1.49 3.34
CA ARG A 15 13.28 2.83 3.11
C ARG A 15 12.36 3.78 2.35
N GLY A 16 11.45 3.28 1.52
CA GLY A 16 10.53 4.14 0.75
C GLY A 16 9.45 4.78 1.62
N LEU A 17 8.95 4.04 2.60
CA LEU A 17 7.96 4.55 3.55
C LEU A 17 8.64 5.44 4.61
N GLU A 18 9.81 5.05 5.11
CA GLU A 18 10.61 5.89 6.01
C GLU A 18 10.97 7.23 5.35
N ALA A 19 11.31 7.24 4.05
CA ALA A 19 11.63 8.48 3.34
C ALA A 19 10.44 9.44 3.23
N LEU A 20 9.19 8.96 3.14
CA LEU A 20 7.99 9.80 3.16
C LEU A 20 7.68 10.39 4.54
N PHE A 21 8.21 9.77 5.58
CA PHE A 21 8.09 10.25 6.96
C PHE A 21 9.32 11.06 7.40
N ASP A 22 10.45 10.95 6.68
CA ASP A 22 11.74 11.60 7.00
C ASP A 22 12.03 12.88 6.16
N GLU A 23 11.39 13.08 4.99
CA GLU A 23 11.62 14.25 4.13
C GLU A 23 10.75 15.47 4.48
N SER A 24 10.65 15.83 5.76
CA SER A 24 10.33 17.21 6.13
C SER A 24 11.57 17.86 6.73
N PRO A 25 12.08 18.97 6.14
CA PRO A 25 13.20 19.68 6.72
C PRO A 25 12.76 20.35 8.02
N GLN A 26 13.36 19.89 9.12
CA GLN A 26 13.39 20.56 10.40
C GLN A 26 12.03 20.95 11.02
N VAL A 27 11.49 20.07 11.80
CA VAL A 27 11.18 20.29 13.22
C VAL A 27 11.03 18.87 13.82
N GLN A 28 11.86 18.48 14.76
CA GLN A 28 11.50 17.48 15.77
C GLN A 28 10.41 18.13 16.64
N GLU A 29 9.22 18.33 16.07
CA GLU A 29 8.02 18.44 16.86
C GLU A 29 7.84 17.06 17.48
N THR A 30 7.93 16.97 18.77
CA THR A 30 7.48 15.84 19.55
C THR A 30 6.07 15.54 19.07
N GLU A 31 5.90 14.48 18.28
CA GLU A 31 4.60 14.09 17.71
C GLU A 31 3.63 13.91 18.87
N GLU A 32 2.72 14.85 19.04
CA GLU A 32 1.78 14.86 20.15
C GLU A 32 0.75 13.75 19.90
N ILE A 33 0.79 12.73 20.77
CA ILE A 33 -0.19 11.65 20.75
C ILE A 33 -1.43 12.15 21.46
N THR A 34 -2.53 12.23 20.73
CA THR A 34 -3.82 12.70 21.22
C THR A 34 -4.85 11.58 21.19
N GLU A 35 -5.66 11.48 22.25
CA GLU A 35 -6.81 10.56 22.28
C GLU A 35 -7.97 11.14 21.47
N ILE A 36 -8.31 10.46 20.38
CA ILE A 36 -9.37 10.89 19.46
C ILE A 36 -10.56 9.93 19.54
N SER A 37 -11.78 10.49 19.54
CA SER A 37 -13.01 9.70 19.51
C SER A 37 -13.10 8.86 18.23
N LEU A 38 -13.41 7.57 18.38
CA LEU A 38 -13.59 6.65 17.24
C LEU A 38 -14.74 7.05 16.32
N ASP A 39 -15.70 7.84 16.83
CA ASP A 39 -16.85 8.30 16.04
C ASP A 39 -16.48 9.49 15.12
N GLU A 40 -15.40 10.21 15.45
CA GLU A 40 -14.88 11.30 14.62
C GLU A 40 -13.94 10.84 13.51
N ILE A 41 -13.56 9.54 13.52
CA ILE A 41 -12.58 8.97 12.59
C ILE A 41 -13.30 8.20 11.49
N ARG A 42 -12.90 8.48 10.23
CA ARG A 42 -13.38 7.80 9.03
C ARG A 42 -12.27 6.98 8.39
N PRO A 43 -12.60 5.83 7.76
CA PRO A 43 -11.66 5.06 6.96
C PRO A 43 -11.09 5.90 5.81
N ASN A 44 -9.87 5.54 5.36
CA ASN A 44 -9.28 6.12 4.17
C ASN A 44 -10.12 5.80 2.93
N PRO A 45 -10.63 6.80 2.18
CA PRO A 45 -11.43 6.57 0.98
C PRO A 45 -10.64 5.88 -0.14
N TYR A 46 -9.31 6.00 -0.13
CA TYR A 46 -8.40 5.40 -1.12
C TYR A 46 -7.90 4.01 -0.72
N GLN A 47 -8.35 3.46 0.45
CA GLN A 47 -7.90 2.16 0.93
C GLN A 47 -8.44 1.02 0.03
N PRO A 48 -7.58 0.31 -0.71
CA PRO A 48 -8.01 -0.76 -1.62
C PRO A 48 -8.43 -2.04 -0.88
N ARG A 49 -7.97 -2.21 0.36
CA ARG A 49 -8.25 -3.41 1.15
C ARG A 49 -9.67 -3.40 1.73
N LYS A 50 -10.58 -4.10 1.04
CA LYS A 50 -11.97 -4.27 1.50
C LYS A 50 -12.18 -5.50 2.40
N THR A 51 -11.36 -6.53 2.23
CA THR A 51 -11.44 -7.79 2.98
C THR A 51 -10.36 -7.87 4.04
N PHE A 52 -10.78 -8.04 5.29
CA PHE A 52 -9.89 -8.27 6.43
C PHE A 52 -10.18 -9.69 6.94
N ASP A 53 -9.13 -10.42 7.29
CA ASP A 53 -9.29 -11.69 7.96
C ASP A 53 -9.95 -11.48 9.34
N ASN A 54 -11.15 -11.99 9.48
CA ASN A 54 -11.97 -11.81 10.68
C ASN A 54 -11.33 -12.43 11.92
N LYS A 55 -10.57 -13.52 11.77
CA LYS A 55 -9.92 -14.20 12.88
C LYS A 55 -8.80 -13.31 13.46
N SER A 56 -7.89 -12.87 12.61
CA SER A 56 -6.77 -12.00 13.02
C SER A 56 -7.25 -10.64 13.53
N LEU A 57 -8.39 -10.12 13.06
CA LEU A 57 -8.96 -8.88 13.57
C LEU A 57 -9.57 -9.06 14.97
N LYS A 58 -10.17 -10.23 15.24
CA LYS A 58 -10.74 -10.58 16.54
C LYS A 58 -9.66 -10.76 17.60
N GLU A 59 -8.58 -11.47 17.28
CA GLU A 59 -7.40 -11.61 18.14
C GLU A 59 -6.80 -10.25 18.51
N LEU A 60 -6.66 -9.36 17.53
CA LEU A 60 -6.18 -7.99 17.78
C LEU A 60 -7.17 -7.20 18.66
N SER A 61 -8.48 -7.38 18.48
CA SER A 61 -9.50 -6.72 19.31
C SER A 61 -9.44 -7.16 20.78
N GLU A 62 -9.22 -8.44 21.03
CA GLU A 62 -9.05 -8.98 22.39
C GLU A 62 -7.79 -8.40 23.04
N SER A 63 -6.67 -8.38 22.33
CA SER A 63 -5.44 -7.75 22.82
C SER A 63 -5.62 -6.26 23.14
N ILE A 64 -6.32 -5.51 22.27
CA ILE A 64 -6.61 -4.08 22.49
C ILE A 64 -7.56 -3.89 23.67
N LYS A 65 -8.49 -4.81 23.92
CA LYS A 65 -9.39 -4.75 25.06
C LYS A 65 -8.63 -4.85 26.38
N GLU A 66 -7.64 -5.73 26.46
CA GLU A 66 -6.84 -5.98 27.66
C GLU A 66 -5.75 -4.92 27.87
N ASN A 67 -4.98 -4.63 26.84
CA ASN A 67 -3.74 -3.86 26.95
C ASN A 67 -3.83 -2.44 26.36
N GLY A 68 -4.94 -2.10 25.68
CA GLY A 68 -5.04 -0.83 24.94
C GLY A 68 -4.32 -0.88 23.60
N VAL A 69 -4.17 0.30 22.97
CA VAL A 69 -3.46 0.48 21.70
C VAL A 69 -2.07 1.03 21.98
N PHE A 70 -1.03 0.20 21.86
CA PHE A 70 0.35 0.61 22.11
C PHE A 70 0.92 1.56 21.06
N GLN A 71 0.59 1.31 19.79
CA GLN A 71 1.08 2.13 18.69
C GLN A 71 -0.04 3.02 18.17
N PRO A 72 0.08 4.36 18.21
CA PRO A 72 -0.95 5.26 17.74
C PRO A 72 -1.26 5.04 16.25
N ILE A 73 -2.46 5.37 15.84
CA ILE A 73 -2.82 5.50 14.42
C ILE A 73 -2.36 6.85 13.90
N ILE A 74 -2.22 6.99 12.58
CA ILE A 74 -1.93 8.25 11.93
C ILE A 74 -3.19 8.71 11.20
N ILE A 75 -3.60 9.94 11.47
CA ILE A 75 -4.82 10.55 10.92
C ILE A 75 -4.52 11.94 10.36
N ARG A 76 -5.37 12.42 9.47
CA ARG A 76 -5.40 13.82 9.03
C ARG A 76 -6.71 14.49 9.39
N LYS A 77 -6.71 15.82 9.47
CA LYS A 77 -7.95 16.61 9.55
C LYS A 77 -8.71 16.53 8.23
N SER A 78 -10.03 16.39 8.32
CA SER A 78 -10.95 16.35 7.19
C SER A 78 -12.14 17.28 7.49
N VAL A 79 -12.97 17.56 6.48
CA VAL A 79 -14.13 18.45 6.60
C VAL A 79 -15.08 18.05 7.74
N ASN A 80 -15.19 16.76 8.01
CA ASN A 80 -16.09 16.21 9.04
C ASN A 80 -15.32 15.29 10.01
N GLY A 81 -14.32 15.80 10.71
CA GLY A 81 -13.52 15.06 11.68
C GLY A 81 -12.16 14.65 11.11
N TYR A 82 -11.82 13.37 11.19
CA TYR A 82 -10.50 12.85 10.82
C TYR A 82 -10.60 11.70 9.83
N GLU A 83 -9.58 11.55 8.99
CA GLU A 83 -9.41 10.41 8.08
C GLU A 83 -8.12 9.65 8.39
N ILE A 84 -8.20 8.31 8.33
CA ILE A 84 -7.06 7.45 8.63
C ILE A 84 -6.05 7.50 7.49
N ILE A 85 -4.80 7.83 7.82
CA ILE A 85 -3.65 7.69 6.92
C ILE A 85 -3.08 6.28 7.05
N ALA A 86 -2.81 5.83 8.30
CA ALA A 86 -2.30 4.50 8.59
C ALA A 86 -2.86 3.95 9.91
N GLY A 87 -3.07 2.63 9.97
CA GLY A 87 -3.56 1.96 11.18
C GLY A 87 -5.02 1.48 11.11
N GLU A 88 -5.60 1.30 9.93
CA GLU A 88 -6.98 0.85 9.72
C GLU A 88 -7.34 -0.41 10.56
N ARG A 89 -6.44 -1.40 10.65
CA ARG A 89 -6.68 -2.60 11.45
C ARG A 89 -6.84 -2.29 12.93
N ARG A 90 -6.00 -1.40 13.48
CA ARG A 90 -6.08 -0.95 14.89
C ARG A 90 -7.39 -0.21 15.15
N PHE A 91 -7.79 0.67 14.27
CA PHE A 91 -9.06 1.38 14.34
C PHE A 91 -10.25 0.41 14.37
N ARG A 92 -10.32 -0.54 13.43
CA ARG A 92 -11.40 -1.54 13.38
C ARG A 92 -11.42 -2.45 14.61
N ALA A 93 -10.25 -2.90 15.05
CA ALA A 93 -10.12 -3.73 16.23
C ALA A 93 -10.53 -2.96 17.51
N SER A 94 -10.23 -1.66 17.61
CA SER A 94 -10.68 -0.79 18.71
C SER A 94 -12.19 -0.62 18.74
N LYS A 95 -12.85 -0.47 17.57
CA LYS A 95 -14.32 -0.49 17.47
C LYS A 95 -14.92 -1.80 17.92
N LEU A 96 -14.35 -2.94 17.51
CA LEU A 96 -14.77 -4.27 17.96
C LEU A 96 -14.58 -4.46 19.47
N ALA A 97 -13.49 -3.92 20.03
CA ALA A 97 -13.21 -3.90 21.48
C ALA A 97 -14.10 -2.92 22.26
N LYS A 98 -15.02 -2.19 21.58
CA LYS A 98 -15.91 -1.18 22.18
C LYS A 98 -15.15 -0.07 22.94
N LYS A 99 -13.95 0.28 22.50
CA LYS A 99 -13.25 1.47 23.01
C LYS A 99 -13.98 2.72 22.52
N LYS A 100 -13.87 3.81 23.27
CA LYS A 100 -14.46 5.12 22.90
C LYS A 100 -13.47 5.98 22.14
N THR A 101 -12.20 5.90 22.50
CA THR A 101 -11.09 6.66 21.91
C THR A 101 -9.97 5.76 21.45
N ILE A 102 -9.06 6.32 20.67
CA ILE A 102 -7.83 5.67 20.21
C ILE A 102 -6.70 6.70 20.19
N PRO A 103 -5.49 6.32 20.63
CA PRO A 103 -4.33 7.20 20.50
C PRO A 103 -3.98 7.42 19.03
N ALA A 104 -3.85 8.67 18.63
CA ALA A 104 -3.61 9.09 17.27
C ALA A 104 -2.57 10.19 17.19
N ILE A 105 -1.84 10.24 16.07
CA ILE A 105 -0.96 11.32 15.66
C ILE A 105 -1.66 12.04 14.50
N ILE A 106 -1.84 13.35 14.63
CA ILE A 106 -2.46 14.18 13.60
C ILE A 106 -1.35 14.71 12.69
N ARG A 107 -1.45 14.45 11.38
CA ARG A 107 -0.54 14.98 10.37
C ARG A 107 -1.31 15.71 9.29
N ASP A 108 -0.71 16.76 8.75
CA ASP A 108 -1.23 17.47 7.59
C ASP A 108 -0.81 16.72 6.32
N PHE A 109 -1.76 16.03 5.71
CA PHE A 109 -1.62 15.31 4.45
C PHE A 109 -2.66 15.82 3.46
N ASP A 110 -2.22 16.17 2.26
CA ASP A 110 -3.12 16.46 1.16
C ASP A 110 -3.70 15.16 0.53
N GLU A 111 -4.61 15.30 -0.43
CA GLU A 111 -5.22 14.14 -1.09
C GLU A 111 -4.23 13.30 -1.88
N ALA A 112 -3.24 13.93 -2.52
CA ALA A 112 -2.23 13.25 -3.30
C ALA A 112 -1.33 12.38 -2.39
N GLN A 113 -0.89 12.93 -1.27
CA GLN A 113 -0.13 12.21 -0.26
C GLN A 113 -0.92 11.05 0.35
N MET A 114 -2.22 11.26 0.64
CA MET A 114 -3.11 10.19 1.13
C MET A 114 -3.22 9.03 0.15
N MET A 115 -3.38 9.34 -1.12
CA MET A 115 -3.45 8.34 -2.18
C MET A 115 -2.11 7.62 -2.33
N GLU A 116 -0.99 8.34 -2.31
CA GLU A 116 0.36 7.77 -2.40
C GLU A 116 0.60 6.75 -1.28
N VAL A 117 0.33 7.12 -0.03
CA VAL A 117 0.49 6.22 1.12
C VAL A 117 -0.38 4.98 0.97
N ALA A 118 -1.65 5.13 0.56
CA ALA A 118 -2.55 3.99 0.37
C ALA A 118 -2.07 3.03 -0.73
N VAL A 119 -1.55 3.55 -1.84
CA VAL A 119 -1.00 2.73 -2.93
C VAL A 119 0.29 2.04 -2.51
N LEU A 120 1.19 2.74 -1.81
CA LEU A 120 2.45 2.18 -1.32
C LEU A 120 2.22 1.10 -0.26
N GLU A 121 1.28 1.30 0.69
CA GLU A 121 0.89 0.28 1.67
C GLU A 121 0.39 -0.98 0.96
N ASN A 122 -0.47 -0.80 -0.06
CA ASN A 122 -0.99 -1.93 -0.83
C ASN A 122 0.11 -2.68 -1.61
N LEU A 123 1.08 -1.96 -2.18
CA LEU A 123 2.20 -2.56 -2.91
C LEU A 123 3.17 -3.36 -2.02
N GLN A 124 3.11 -3.18 -0.69
CA GLN A 124 3.91 -3.98 0.27
C GLN A 124 3.29 -5.33 0.60
N ARG A 125 2.13 -5.67 0.05
CA ARG A 125 1.51 -6.98 0.23
C ARG A 125 2.28 -8.05 -0.53
N GLU A 126 2.46 -9.21 0.10
CA GLU A 126 3.16 -10.35 -0.50
C GLU A 126 2.30 -11.13 -1.51
N ASP A 127 0.99 -10.91 -1.50
CA ASP A 127 -0.02 -11.66 -2.26
C ASP A 127 -0.59 -10.91 -3.48
N LEU A 128 0.08 -9.85 -3.96
CA LEU A 128 -0.37 -9.10 -5.14
C LEU A 128 -0.20 -9.89 -6.44
N THR A 129 -1.25 -9.91 -7.24
CA THR A 129 -1.15 -10.37 -8.61
C THR A 129 -0.38 -9.37 -9.48
N PRO A 130 0.26 -9.81 -10.60
CA PRO A 130 0.96 -8.90 -11.51
C PRO A 130 0.09 -7.77 -12.08
N LEU A 131 -1.22 -8.00 -12.23
CA LEU A 131 -2.15 -6.98 -12.71
C LEU A 131 -2.49 -5.95 -11.62
N GLU A 132 -2.64 -6.37 -10.37
CA GLU A 132 -2.84 -5.45 -9.25
C GLU A 132 -1.62 -4.56 -9.05
N GLU A 133 -0.41 -5.12 -9.14
CA GLU A 133 0.84 -4.36 -9.08
C GLU A 133 0.94 -3.36 -10.24
N ALA A 134 0.57 -3.78 -11.47
CA ALA A 134 0.53 -2.90 -12.62
C ALA A 134 -0.48 -1.74 -12.46
N GLN A 135 -1.68 -2.03 -11.92
CA GLN A 135 -2.70 -1.02 -11.63
C GLN A 135 -2.23 -0.01 -10.58
N ALA A 136 -1.51 -0.47 -9.55
CA ALA A 136 -0.92 0.43 -8.56
C ALA A 136 0.11 1.38 -9.19
N TYR A 137 0.97 0.89 -10.10
CA TYR A 137 1.91 1.75 -10.83
C TYR A 137 1.20 2.75 -11.74
N GLU A 138 0.15 2.32 -12.43
CA GLU A 138 -0.66 3.23 -13.25
C GLU A 138 -1.34 4.31 -12.41
N MET A 139 -1.83 3.95 -11.22
CA MET A 139 -2.46 4.88 -10.29
C MET A 139 -1.46 5.94 -9.80
N LEU A 140 -0.22 5.55 -9.44
CA LEU A 140 0.84 6.50 -9.09
C LEU A 140 1.15 7.47 -10.24
N GLN A 141 1.17 6.98 -11.49
CA GLN A 141 1.42 7.84 -12.65
C GLN A 141 0.27 8.80 -12.92
N LYS A 142 -0.97 8.31 -12.99
CA LYS A 142 -2.13 9.10 -13.39
C LYS A 142 -2.58 10.10 -12.34
N ASN A 143 -2.61 9.67 -11.09
CA ASN A 143 -3.21 10.47 -10.02
C ASN A 143 -2.21 11.40 -9.35
N LEU A 144 -0.92 11.00 -9.32
CA LEU A 144 0.15 11.82 -8.74
C LEU A 144 1.02 12.51 -9.80
N GLY A 145 0.71 12.33 -11.08
CA GLY A 145 1.47 12.93 -12.18
C GLY A 145 2.90 12.40 -12.31
N LEU A 146 3.23 11.25 -11.73
CA LEU A 146 4.58 10.72 -11.69
C LEU A 146 4.98 10.07 -13.02
N THR A 147 6.19 10.32 -13.45
CA THR A 147 6.82 9.60 -14.56
C THR A 147 7.21 8.17 -14.16
N GLN A 148 7.39 7.28 -15.13
CA GLN A 148 7.90 5.92 -14.85
C GLN A 148 9.25 5.93 -14.12
N ALA A 149 10.09 6.93 -14.38
CA ALA A 149 11.39 7.08 -13.73
C ALA A 149 11.23 7.43 -12.23
N GLU A 150 10.32 8.33 -11.89
CA GLU A 150 10.01 8.70 -10.50
C GLU A 150 9.37 7.54 -9.76
N VAL A 151 8.39 6.83 -10.35
CA VAL A 151 7.82 5.62 -9.76
C VAL A 151 8.89 4.57 -9.49
N SER A 152 9.82 4.35 -10.45
CA SER A 152 10.91 3.39 -10.28
C SER A 152 11.85 3.78 -9.13
N LYS A 153 12.20 5.06 -9.01
CA LYS A 153 13.06 5.60 -7.95
C LYS A 153 12.39 5.41 -6.57
N ARG A 154 11.10 5.79 -6.43
CA ARG A 154 10.34 5.69 -5.18
C ARG A 154 10.20 4.24 -4.70
N LEU A 155 9.99 3.30 -5.62
CA LEU A 155 9.78 1.89 -5.30
C LEU A 155 11.08 1.07 -5.23
N GLY A 156 12.23 1.66 -5.54
CA GLY A 156 13.49 0.93 -5.62
C GLY A 156 13.51 -0.17 -6.70
N LYS A 157 12.66 -0.02 -7.74
CA LYS A 157 12.57 -0.94 -8.88
C LYS A 157 13.28 -0.33 -10.09
N SER A 158 13.64 -1.15 -11.08
CA SER A 158 14.18 -0.62 -12.33
C SER A 158 13.05 -0.04 -13.22
N ARG A 159 13.36 1.01 -14.01
CA ARG A 159 12.39 1.56 -14.98
C ARG A 159 11.84 0.49 -15.95
N PRO A 160 12.66 -0.42 -16.52
CA PRO A 160 12.15 -1.52 -17.33
C PRO A 160 11.18 -2.44 -16.58
N TYR A 161 11.40 -2.67 -15.28
CA TYR A 161 10.48 -3.45 -14.44
C TYR A 161 9.10 -2.79 -14.42
N ILE A 162 9.02 -1.51 -14.07
CA ILE A 162 7.76 -0.74 -14.05
C ILE A 162 7.09 -0.75 -15.44
N ALA A 163 7.85 -0.50 -16.51
CA ALA A 163 7.33 -0.49 -17.87
C ALA A 163 6.74 -1.85 -18.29
N ASN A 164 7.38 -2.96 -17.90
CA ASN A 164 6.87 -4.30 -18.23
C ASN A 164 5.54 -4.60 -17.51
N TYR A 165 5.37 -4.16 -16.27
CA TYR A 165 4.11 -4.30 -15.55
C TYR A 165 3.01 -3.45 -16.17
N LEU A 166 3.28 -2.18 -16.45
CA LEU A 166 2.31 -1.27 -17.10
C LEU A 166 1.83 -1.81 -18.46
N ARG A 167 2.70 -2.46 -19.22
CA ARG A 167 2.31 -3.12 -20.48
C ARG A 167 1.29 -4.23 -20.29
N LEU A 168 1.24 -4.91 -19.15
CA LEU A 168 0.21 -5.94 -18.87
C LEU A 168 -1.20 -5.35 -18.90
N LEU A 169 -1.36 -4.06 -18.60
CA LEU A 169 -2.65 -3.39 -18.64
C LEU A 169 -3.19 -3.21 -20.07
N THR A 170 -2.36 -3.38 -21.09
CA THR A 170 -2.78 -3.31 -22.49
C THR A 170 -3.26 -4.66 -23.07
N LEU A 171 -3.11 -5.76 -22.30
CA LEU A 171 -3.59 -7.08 -22.70
C LEU A 171 -5.12 -7.11 -22.88
N PRO A 172 -5.64 -7.95 -23.79
CA PRO A 172 -7.07 -8.22 -23.88
C PRO A 172 -7.67 -8.76 -22.57
N GLN A 173 -8.98 -8.60 -22.40
CA GLN A 173 -9.65 -8.95 -21.14
C GLN A 173 -9.62 -10.46 -20.83
N LYS A 174 -9.71 -11.31 -21.86
CA LYS A 174 -9.61 -12.77 -21.70
C LYS A 174 -8.24 -13.15 -21.14
N THR A 175 -7.17 -12.67 -21.78
CA THR A 175 -5.79 -12.91 -21.34
C THR A 175 -5.52 -12.35 -19.92
N LYS A 176 -6.06 -11.17 -19.58
CA LYS A 176 -5.97 -10.61 -18.20
C LYS A 176 -6.59 -11.54 -17.16
N ARG A 177 -7.75 -12.16 -17.47
CA ARG A 177 -8.40 -13.10 -16.56
C ARG A 177 -7.55 -14.34 -16.30
N LEU A 178 -6.89 -14.88 -17.33
CA LEU A 178 -5.96 -16.02 -17.20
C LEU A 178 -4.77 -15.67 -16.32
N LEU A 179 -4.19 -14.46 -16.50
CA LEU A 179 -3.10 -13.97 -15.68
C LEU A 179 -3.55 -13.77 -14.20
N GLN A 180 -4.76 -13.26 -13.95
CA GLN A 180 -5.30 -13.10 -12.58
C GLN A 180 -5.53 -14.42 -11.87
N ARG A 181 -5.90 -15.48 -12.61
CA ARG A 181 -6.12 -16.84 -12.06
C ARG A 181 -4.81 -17.63 -11.89
N GLY A 182 -3.69 -17.08 -12.35
CA GLY A 182 -2.42 -17.78 -12.36
C GLY A 182 -2.31 -18.89 -13.43
N GLU A 183 -3.28 -18.97 -14.35
CA GLU A 183 -3.28 -19.90 -15.48
C GLU A 183 -2.26 -19.48 -16.55
N LEU A 184 -1.92 -18.18 -16.57
CA LEU A 184 -0.88 -17.59 -17.39
C LEU A 184 0.16 -16.93 -16.50
N SER A 185 1.45 -17.24 -16.72
CA SER A 185 2.53 -16.57 -16.00
C SER A 185 2.82 -15.17 -16.55
N MET A 186 3.41 -14.29 -15.73
CA MET A 186 3.84 -12.96 -16.18
C MET A 186 4.81 -13.03 -17.37
N GLY A 187 5.72 -14.03 -17.40
CA GLY A 187 6.66 -14.23 -18.49
C GLY A 187 5.96 -14.52 -19.83
N GLN A 188 4.99 -15.44 -19.81
CA GLN A 188 4.16 -15.77 -20.97
C GLN A 188 3.33 -14.57 -21.42
N ALA A 189 2.64 -13.89 -20.47
CA ALA A 189 1.86 -12.68 -20.78
C ALA A 189 2.71 -11.60 -21.44
N ARG A 190 3.95 -11.40 -21.00
CA ARG A 190 4.89 -10.46 -21.60
C ARG A 190 5.31 -10.87 -23.03
N THR A 191 5.47 -12.16 -23.30
CA THR A 191 5.79 -12.67 -24.63
C THR A 191 4.62 -12.40 -25.59
N LEU A 192 3.39 -12.63 -25.16
CA LEU A 192 2.18 -12.33 -25.93
C LEU A 192 2.04 -10.84 -26.29
N LEU A 193 2.52 -9.94 -25.45
CA LEU A 193 2.57 -8.50 -25.73
C LEU A 193 3.50 -8.12 -26.91
N GLY A 194 4.30 -9.03 -27.40
CA GLY A 194 5.11 -8.90 -28.62
C GLY A 194 4.29 -9.06 -29.91
N LEU A 195 3.11 -9.65 -29.83
CA LEU A 195 2.20 -9.81 -30.96
C LEU A 195 1.51 -8.48 -31.28
N LYS A 196 1.32 -8.21 -32.57
CA LYS A 196 0.70 -6.94 -33.06
C LYS A 196 -0.82 -6.97 -32.99
N ASP A 197 -1.41 -8.14 -33.08
CA ASP A 197 -2.85 -8.35 -33.13
C ASP A 197 -3.41 -8.87 -31.81
N LYS A 198 -4.48 -8.23 -31.33
CA LYS A 198 -5.11 -8.58 -30.06
C LYS A 198 -5.87 -9.89 -30.09
N ASP A 199 -6.44 -10.25 -31.26
CA ASP A 199 -7.18 -11.50 -31.41
C ASP A 199 -6.21 -12.68 -31.36
N SER A 200 -5.04 -12.55 -31.99
CA SER A 200 -3.95 -13.52 -31.88
C SER A 200 -3.42 -13.70 -30.45
N ILE A 201 -3.48 -12.66 -29.60
CA ILE A 201 -3.09 -12.75 -28.19
C ILE A 201 -4.09 -13.63 -27.41
N ASP A 202 -5.39 -13.44 -27.65
CA ASP A 202 -6.43 -14.20 -26.93
C ASP A 202 -6.53 -15.66 -27.41
N ASP A 203 -6.13 -15.96 -28.65
CA ASP A 203 -6.11 -17.32 -29.20
C ASP A 203 -4.93 -18.14 -28.70
N LEU A 204 -3.79 -17.49 -28.43
CA LEU A 204 -2.55 -18.13 -27.96
C LEU A 204 -2.44 -18.17 -26.43
N ALA A 205 -3.30 -17.47 -25.71
CA ALA A 205 -3.31 -17.40 -24.25
C ALA A 205 -4.12 -18.54 -23.63
#